data_9d947b6075b20af1c657f79128edfc5a
#
_entry.id   9d947b6075b20af1c657f79128edfc5a
#
_cell.length_a   1.000
_cell.length_b   1.000
_cell.length_c   1.000
_cell.angle_alpha   90.00
_cell.angle_beta   90.00
_cell.angle_gamma   90.00
#
_symmetry.space_group_name_H-M   'P 1'
#
loop_
_entity.id
_entity.type
_entity.pdbx_description
1 polymer ?
#
loop_
_entity_poly.entity_id
_entity_poly.type
_entity_poly.pdbx_seq_one_letter_code
_entity_poly.pdbx_strand_id
1 'polypeptide(L)'
;MLRHYEKHGLLRPAEVDRFTGYRLYSAEQIHLLLHITELRDMGFGVEEIEKALPHYDDADFMQKTLERKATAIQNIIAAENAKLQKIQSKKENLMIYEAELKDIPAMKVISLRETVPPEAEDTLWEKMWTFLGTNKATGYSIYHDDEYKDDEADIEIAVPTDTMGENKDGFAYKILPAIEKAATIRFSGSYENYNAAMEKLALWIEKSGYEFNGQIRGFGVEIPGLTELQVPVK
;
A
#
# COMPACT_ATOMS: atom_id res chain seq x y z
N MET A 1 20.05 5.70 -35.72
CA MET A 1 18.80 6.49 -35.60
C MET A 1 18.37 7.01 -37.00
N LEU A 2 19.14 7.83 -37.72
CA LEU A 2 18.73 8.41 -39.01
C LEU A 2 18.40 7.39 -40.12
N ARG A 3 19.15 6.26 -40.21
CA ARG A 3 18.84 5.15 -41.15
C ARG A 3 17.47 4.51 -40.89
N HIS A 4 17.00 4.53 -39.64
CA HIS A 4 15.69 4.03 -39.30
C HIS A 4 14.57 4.95 -39.82
N TYR A 5 14.75 6.26 -39.67
CA TYR A 5 13.83 7.25 -40.24
C TYR A 5 13.79 7.25 -41.76
N GLU A 6 14.96 7.05 -42.39
CA GLU A 6 15.06 6.89 -43.84
C GLU A 6 14.26 5.66 -44.33
N LYS A 7 14.41 4.51 -43.63
CA LYS A 7 13.68 3.27 -43.96
C LYS A 7 12.17 3.42 -43.90
N HIS A 8 11.69 4.25 -42.96
CA HIS A 8 10.26 4.53 -42.78
C HIS A 8 9.79 5.78 -43.52
N GLY A 9 10.61 6.38 -44.35
CA GLY A 9 10.24 7.52 -45.18
C GLY A 9 10.10 8.85 -44.44
N LEU A 10 10.38 8.89 -43.13
CA LEU A 10 10.25 10.09 -42.31
C LEU A 10 11.33 11.14 -42.61
N LEU A 11 12.54 10.71 -42.94
CA LEU A 11 13.65 11.58 -43.25
C LEU A 11 14.54 10.92 -44.32
N ARG A 12 14.68 11.54 -45.47
CA ARG A 12 15.58 11.08 -46.54
C ARG A 12 16.74 12.04 -46.63
N PRO A 13 18.02 11.57 -46.80
CA PRO A 13 19.15 12.47 -46.96
C PRO A 13 19.02 13.27 -48.26
N ALA A 14 19.48 14.51 -48.25
CA ALA A 14 19.51 15.36 -49.45
C ALA A 14 20.45 14.75 -50.52
N GLU A 15 21.56 14.17 -50.05
CA GLU A 15 22.54 13.52 -50.91
C GLU A 15 23.20 12.34 -50.19
N VAL A 16 23.58 11.34 -50.94
CA VAL A 16 24.44 10.24 -50.48
C VAL A 16 25.69 10.25 -51.32
N ASP A 17 26.84 10.50 -50.69
CA ASP A 17 28.14 10.47 -51.36
C ASP A 17 28.36 9.09 -51.98
N ARG A 18 28.58 9.06 -53.27
CA ARG A 18 28.69 7.81 -54.04
C ARG A 18 29.97 7.02 -53.75
N PHE A 19 31.02 7.69 -53.24
CA PHE A 19 32.31 7.09 -52.98
C PHE A 19 32.42 6.60 -51.50
N THR A 20 31.92 7.38 -50.58
CA THR A 20 32.05 7.12 -49.15
C THR A 20 30.79 6.53 -48.53
N GLY A 21 29.64 6.68 -49.17
CA GLY A 21 28.33 6.28 -48.64
C GLY A 21 27.83 7.18 -47.52
N TYR A 22 28.48 8.34 -47.27
CA TYR A 22 28.01 9.30 -46.26
C TYR A 22 26.73 9.99 -46.71
N ARG A 23 25.82 10.19 -45.71
CA ARG A 23 24.56 10.87 -45.90
C ARG A 23 24.69 12.34 -45.52
N LEU A 24 24.32 13.20 -46.43
CA LEU A 24 24.30 14.65 -46.25
C LEU A 24 22.87 15.13 -46.09
N TYR A 25 22.64 15.99 -45.11
CA TYR A 25 21.33 16.53 -44.77
C TYR A 25 21.36 18.06 -44.95
N SER A 26 20.29 18.64 -45.47
CA SER A 26 20.11 20.08 -45.56
C SER A 26 19.64 20.69 -44.22
N ALA A 27 19.71 22.03 -44.11
CA ALA A 27 19.20 22.77 -42.93
C ALA A 27 17.72 22.48 -42.71
N GLU A 28 16.91 22.42 -43.76
CA GLU A 28 15.47 22.08 -43.67
C GLU A 28 15.24 20.68 -43.13
N GLN A 29 16.08 19.74 -43.49
CA GLN A 29 16.01 18.36 -42.99
C GLN A 29 16.44 18.26 -41.53
N ILE A 30 17.29 19.16 -41.04
CA ILE A 30 17.61 19.26 -39.61
C ILE A 30 16.40 19.73 -38.85
N HIS A 31 15.62 20.70 -39.34
CA HIS A 31 14.38 21.13 -38.77
C HIS A 31 13.38 19.97 -38.65
N LEU A 32 13.20 19.22 -39.72
CA LEU A 32 12.33 18.03 -39.74
C LEU A 32 12.78 16.97 -38.72
N LEU A 33 14.09 16.77 -38.58
CA LEU A 33 14.66 15.85 -37.61
C LEU A 33 14.34 16.29 -36.18
N LEU A 34 14.37 17.58 -35.87
CA LEU A 34 14.02 18.11 -34.56
C LEU A 34 12.57 17.79 -34.20
N HIS A 35 11.62 17.99 -35.13
CA HIS A 35 10.21 17.64 -34.90
C HIS A 35 10.02 16.13 -34.69
N ILE A 36 10.73 15.29 -35.45
CA ILE A 36 10.69 13.84 -35.29
C ILE A 36 11.20 13.43 -33.89
N THR A 37 12.33 14.01 -33.44
CA THR A 37 12.91 13.69 -32.14
C THR A 37 12.02 14.15 -31.01
N GLU A 38 11.44 15.33 -31.10
CA GLU A 38 10.50 15.86 -30.10
C GLU A 38 9.28 14.94 -29.92
N LEU A 39 8.63 14.54 -31.03
CA LEU A 39 7.51 13.61 -30.97
C LEU A 39 7.93 12.22 -30.43
N ARG A 40 9.12 11.74 -30.78
CA ARG A 40 9.67 10.50 -30.25
C ARG A 40 9.88 10.55 -28.73
N ASP A 41 10.41 11.64 -28.22
CA ASP A 41 10.64 11.84 -26.78
C ASP A 41 9.31 11.87 -25.98
N MET A 42 8.24 12.34 -26.61
CA MET A 42 6.87 12.24 -26.09
C MET A 42 6.25 10.84 -26.25
N GLY A 43 7.00 9.85 -26.79
CA GLY A 43 6.56 8.46 -26.90
C GLY A 43 5.72 8.16 -28.13
N PHE A 44 5.67 9.02 -29.14
CA PHE A 44 5.00 8.71 -30.42
C PHE A 44 5.71 7.60 -31.17
N GLY A 45 4.95 6.67 -31.71
CA GLY A 45 5.44 5.65 -32.63
C GLY A 45 5.72 6.21 -34.00
N VAL A 46 6.47 5.45 -34.82
CA VAL A 46 6.86 5.89 -36.19
C VAL A 46 5.65 6.24 -37.05
N GLU A 47 4.61 5.41 -37.01
CA GLU A 47 3.36 5.63 -37.75
C GLU A 47 2.55 6.84 -37.25
N GLU A 48 2.61 7.11 -35.94
CA GLU A 48 1.98 8.30 -35.35
C GLU A 48 2.70 9.57 -35.79
N ILE A 49 4.06 9.53 -35.84
CA ILE A 49 4.90 10.64 -36.31
C ILE A 49 4.65 10.89 -37.80
N GLU A 50 4.58 9.86 -38.62
CA GLU A 50 4.28 9.98 -40.06
C GLU A 50 2.98 10.74 -40.31
N LYS A 51 1.96 10.51 -39.50
CA LYS A 51 0.67 11.19 -39.58
C LYS A 51 0.67 12.61 -39.01
N ALA A 52 1.47 12.86 -37.98
CA ALA A 52 1.53 14.16 -37.31
C ALA A 52 2.42 15.17 -38.04
N LEU A 53 3.51 14.71 -38.65
CA LEU A 53 4.55 15.55 -39.22
C LEU A 53 4.08 16.52 -40.30
N PRO A 54 3.20 16.13 -41.26
CA PRO A 54 2.64 17.07 -42.26
C PRO A 54 1.79 18.19 -41.69
N HIS A 55 1.31 18.05 -40.41
CA HIS A 55 0.41 18.97 -39.70
C HIS A 55 1.10 19.59 -38.47
N TYR A 56 2.43 19.53 -38.42
CA TYR A 56 3.16 19.95 -37.22
C TYR A 56 2.94 21.43 -36.87
N ASP A 57 2.81 22.29 -37.89
CA ASP A 57 2.53 23.73 -37.73
C ASP A 57 1.05 24.06 -37.55
N ASP A 58 0.15 23.08 -37.65
CA ASP A 58 -1.26 23.22 -37.37
C ASP A 58 -1.53 23.03 -35.88
N ALA A 59 -1.67 24.16 -35.16
CA ALA A 59 -1.83 24.17 -33.71
C ALA A 59 -3.05 23.37 -33.24
N ASP A 60 -4.21 23.46 -33.94
CA ASP A 60 -5.43 22.74 -33.56
C ASP A 60 -5.29 21.24 -33.74
N PHE A 61 -4.65 20.83 -34.83
CA PHE A 61 -4.37 19.40 -35.07
C PHE A 61 -3.39 18.83 -34.05
N MET A 62 -2.31 19.56 -33.79
CA MET A 62 -1.29 19.12 -32.81
C MET A 62 -1.83 19.08 -31.40
N GLN A 63 -2.62 20.05 -30.99
CA GLN A 63 -3.28 20.03 -29.67
C GLN A 63 -4.09 18.74 -29.47
N LYS A 64 -4.99 18.42 -30.41
CA LYS A 64 -5.80 17.21 -30.36
C LYS A 64 -4.97 15.93 -30.38
N THR A 65 -3.86 15.95 -31.09
CA THR A 65 -2.95 14.80 -31.19
C THR A 65 -2.20 14.57 -29.88
N LEU A 66 -1.72 15.64 -29.24
CA LEU A 66 -1.07 15.61 -27.93
C LEU A 66 -2.06 15.21 -26.82
N GLU A 67 -3.29 15.73 -26.83
CA GLU A 67 -4.35 15.34 -25.87
C GLU A 67 -4.68 13.86 -25.96
N ARG A 68 -4.79 13.30 -27.16
CA ARG A 68 -5.01 11.85 -27.36
C ARG A 68 -3.82 11.04 -26.82
N LYS A 69 -2.60 11.49 -27.06
CA LYS A 69 -1.39 10.82 -26.55
C LYS A 69 -1.32 10.87 -25.02
N ALA A 70 -1.59 12.02 -24.42
CA ALA A 70 -1.64 12.17 -22.98
C ALA A 70 -2.69 11.25 -22.34
N THR A 71 -3.90 11.18 -22.91
CA THR A 71 -4.95 10.27 -22.44
C THR A 71 -4.53 8.79 -22.55
N ALA A 72 -3.90 8.40 -23.64
CA ALA A 72 -3.39 7.03 -23.81
C ALA A 72 -2.33 6.67 -22.75
N ILE A 73 -1.41 7.58 -22.45
CA ILE A 73 -0.38 7.39 -21.40
C ILE A 73 -1.05 7.32 -20.01
N GLN A 74 -2.02 8.18 -19.70
CA GLN A 74 -2.77 8.13 -18.44
C GLN A 74 -3.47 6.79 -18.23
N ASN A 75 -4.09 6.24 -19.28
CA ASN A 75 -4.73 4.93 -19.22
C ASN A 75 -3.73 3.80 -18.96
N ILE A 76 -2.54 3.87 -19.56
CA ILE A 76 -1.45 2.92 -19.30
C ILE A 76 -1.00 3.02 -17.82
N ILE A 77 -0.78 4.23 -17.32
CA ILE A 77 -0.39 4.46 -15.92
C ILE A 77 -1.45 3.89 -14.97
N ALA A 78 -2.73 4.13 -15.22
CA ALA A 78 -3.82 3.59 -14.41
C ALA A 78 -3.83 2.05 -14.41
N ALA A 79 -3.64 1.43 -15.57
CA ALA A 79 -3.58 -0.02 -15.68
C ALA A 79 -2.36 -0.62 -14.96
N GLU A 80 -1.18 0.00 -15.08
CA GLU A 80 0.03 -0.47 -14.38
C GLU A 80 -0.08 -0.26 -12.86
N ASN A 81 -0.68 0.84 -12.40
CA ASN A 81 -0.95 1.07 -10.98
C ASN A 81 -1.89 0.00 -10.40
N ALA A 82 -2.94 -0.39 -11.14
CA ALA A 82 -3.83 -1.48 -10.71
C ALA A 82 -3.09 -2.84 -10.59
N LYS A 83 -2.15 -3.12 -11.50
CA LYS A 83 -1.28 -4.32 -11.40
C LYS A 83 -0.35 -4.22 -10.18
N LEU A 84 0.24 -3.05 -9.94
CA LEU A 84 1.12 -2.82 -8.80
C LEU A 84 0.38 -3.05 -7.48
N GLN A 85 -0.84 -2.52 -7.34
CA GLN A 85 -1.68 -2.77 -6.16
C GLN A 85 -1.94 -4.27 -5.94
N LYS A 86 -2.28 -5.02 -6.99
CA LYS A 86 -2.47 -6.48 -6.88
C LYS A 86 -1.19 -7.21 -6.43
N ILE A 87 -0.02 -6.78 -6.91
CA ILE A 87 1.26 -7.36 -6.50
C ILE A 87 1.55 -7.04 -5.03
N GLN A 88 1.29 -5.80 -4.61
CA GLN A 88 1.49 -5.36 -3.23
C GLN A 88 0.58 -6.13 -2.26
N SER A 89 -0.72 -6.23 -2.54
CA SER A 89 -1.67 -7.03 -1.74
C SER A 89 -1.22 -8.51 -1.67
N LYS A 90 -0.76 -9.08 -2.80
CA LYS A 90 -0.26 -10.46 -2.78
C LYS A 90 1.00 -10.63 -1.93
N LYS A 91 1.91 -9.65 -1.98
CA LYS A 91 3.13 -9.64 -1.15
C LYS A 91 2.77 -9.55 0.34
N GLU A 92 1.84 -8.67 0.71
CA GLU A 92 1.36 -8.50 2.08
C GLU A 92 0.73 -9.79 2.62
N ASN A 93 -0.11 -10.46 1.82
CA ASN A 93 -0.70 -11.76 2.17
C ASN A 93 0.34 -12.88 2.39
N LEU A 94 1.55 -12.75 1.87
CA LEU A 94 2.66 -13.68 2.12
C LEU A 94 3.41 -13.38 3.43
N MET A 95 3.12 -12.26 4.11
CA MET A 95 3.77 -11.85 5.36
C MET A 95 2.97 -12.24 6.62
N ILE A 96 2.21 -13.34 6.55
CA ILE A 96 1.60 -13.98 7.72
C ILE A 96 2.56 -15.03 8.24
N TYR A 97 3.07 -14.79 9.44
CA TYR A 97 4.05 -15.65 10.07
C TYR A 97 3.43 -16.98 10.54
N GLU A 98 4.25 -17.91 11.04
CA GLU A 98 3.77 -19.15 11.64
C GLU A 98 3.16 -18.88 13.02
N ALA A 99 2.12 -19.66 13.35
CA ALA A 99 1.52 -19.59 14.67
C ALA A 99 2.40 -20.31 15.71
N GLU A 100 2.46 -19.75 16.91
CA GLU A 100 3.24 -20.31 18.03
C GLU A 100 2.50 -20.18 19.35
N LEU A 101 2.89 -20.96 20.37
CA LEU A 101 2.38 -20.85 21.73
C LEU A 101 3.35 -20.01 22.57
N LYS A 102 2.83 -19.04 23.33
CA LYS A 102 3.60 -18.16 24.23
C LYS A 102 2.88 -17.92 25.54
N ASP A 103 3.68 -17.64 26.57
CA ASP A 103 3.19 -17.01 27.80
C ASP A 103 3.27 -15.48 27.64
N ILE A 104 2.17 -14.79 27.91
CA ILE A 104 2.13 -13.33 27.87
C ILE A 104 2.09 -12.82 29.31
N PRO A 105 3.09 -12.09 29.79
CA PRO A 105 3.15 -11.62 31.18
C PRO A 105 2.07 -10.56 31.46
N ALA A 106 1.66 -10.46 32.71
CA ALA A 106 0.84 -9.33 33.15
C ALA A 106 1.62 -8.02 32.97
N MET A 107 0.91 -6.96 32.57
CA MET A 107 1.54 -5.66 32.35
C MET A 107 0.68 -4.51 32.80
N LYS A 108 1.32 -3.44 33.23
CA LYS A 108 0.65 -2.17 33.53
C LYS A 108 0.34 -1.48 32.22
N VAL A 109 -0.90 -0.98 32.12
CA VAL A 109 -1.34 -0.23 30.93
C VAL A 109 -2.13 1.00 31.36
N ILE A 110 -2.12 2.00 30.47
CA ILE A 110 -3.17 3.00 30.40
C ILE A 110 -4.14 2.59 29.34
N SER A 111 -5.45 2.62 29.60
CA SER A 111 -6.45 2.18 28.65
C SER A 111 -7.58 3.18 28.49
N LEU A 112 -8.19 3.16 27.30
CA LEU A 112 -9.44 3.83 26.96
C LEU A 112 -10.38 2.79 26.37
N ARG A 113 -11.59 2.65 26.93
CA ARG A 113 -12.61 1.70 26.47
C ARG A 113 -13.89 2.42 26.14
N GLU A 114 -14.36 2.25 24.93
CA GLU A 114 -15.60 2.84 24.44
C GLU A 114 -16.33 1.86 23.51
N THR A 115 -17.64 2.02 23.43
CA THR A 115 -18.46 1.33 22.42
C THR A 115 -18.56 2.24 21.21
N VAL A 116 -17.99 1.80 20.10
CA VAL A 116 -17.89 2.56 18.83
C VAL A 116 -18.09 1.61 17.65
N PRO A 117 -18.45 2.13 16.45
CA PRO A 117 -18.38 1.33 15.24
C PRO A 117 -16.96 0.77 15.04
N PRO A 118 -16.79 -0.49 14.58
CA PRO A 118 -15.47 -1.11 14.41
C PRO A 118 -14.50 -0.28 13.53
N GLU A 119 -15.01 0.40 12.50
CA GLU A 119 -14.25 1.30 11.65
C GLU A 119 -13.77 2.58 12.33
N ALA A 120 -14.32 2.89 13.51
CA ALA A 120 -13.93 4.05 14.32
C ALA A 120 -12.82 3.74 15.35
N GLU A 121 -12.23 2.54 15.35
CA GLU A 121 -11.10 2.19 16.25
C GLU A 121 -9.96 3.20 16.17
N ASP A 122 -9.65 3.70 14.99
CA ASP A 122 -8.61 4.71 14.78
C ASP A 122 -8.84 5.97 15.60
N THR A 123 -10.10 6.34 15.85
CA THR A 123 -10.43 7.52 16.68
C THR A 123 -10.06 7.31 18.16
N LEU A 124 -10.12 6.08 18.65
CA LEU A 124 -9.67 5.74 20.01
C LEU A 124 -8.15 5.82 20.12
N TRP A 125 -7.43 5.38 19.09
CA TRP A 125 -5.98 5.55 19.00
C TRP A 125 -5.58 7.02 18.96
N GLU A 126 -6.28 7.85 18.21
CA GLU A 126 -6.03 9.30 18.16
C GLU A 126 -6.25 9.97 19.52
N LYS A 127 -7.32 9.61 20.24
CA LYS A 127 -7.55 10.08 21.62
C LYS A 127 -6.42 9.64 22.55
N MET A 128 -5.99 8.37 22.48
CA MET A 128 -4.90 7.82 23.28
C MET A 128 -3.58 8.55 23.00
N TRP A 129 -3.21 8.74 21.74
CA TRP A 129 -1.98 9.45 21.35
C TRP A 129 -2.01 10.92 21.78
N THR A 130 -3.16 11.57 21.67
CA THR A 130 -3.34 12.95 22.16
C THR A 130 -3.13 13.03 23.67
N PHE A 131 -3.70 12.09 24.41
CA PHE A 131 -3.51 12.01 25.88
C PHE A 131 -2.05 11.77 26.27
N LEU A 132 -1.36 10.89 25.56
CA LEU A 132 0.05 10.56 25.79
C LEU A 132 1.03 11.61 25.25
N GLY A 133 0.58 12.55 24.43
CA GLY A 133 1.46 13.53 23.77
C GLY A 133 2.39 12.93 22.71
N THR A 134 2.07 11.76 22.16
CA THR A 134 2.90 11.05 21.17
C THR A 134 2.03 10.20 20.24
N ASN A 135 2.40 10.11 18.97
CA ASN A 135 1.76 9.23 17.98
C ASN A 135 2.58 7.95 17.67
N LYS A 136 3.56 7.63 18.50
CA LYS A 136 4.46 6.48 18.31
C LYS A 136 4.27 5.36 19.35
N ALA A 137 3.33 5.52 20.29
CA ALA A 137 3.06 4.48 21.26
C ALA A 137 2.40 3.28 20.59
N THR A 138 2.97 2.10 20.77
CA THR A 138 2.36 0.82 20.41
C THR A 138 1.53 0.30 21.58
N GLY A 139 0.57 -0.57 21.32
CA GLY A 139 -0.28 -1.11 22.36
C GLY A 139 -1.25 -2.15 21.84
N TYR A 140 -2.27 -2.38 22.61
CA TYR A 140 -3.29 -3.41 22.40
C TYR A 140 -4.59 -2.80 21.92
N SER A 141 -5.21 -3.46 20.95
CA SER A 141 -6.65 -3.38 20.68
C SER A 141 -7.30 -4.65 21.21
N ILE A 142 -8.27 -4.48 22.07
CA ILE A 142 -8.98 -5.58 22.75
C ILE A 142 -10.47 -5.43 22.48
N TYR A 143 -11.06 -6.44 21.86
CA TYR A 143 -12.50 -6.51 21.61
C TYR A 143 -13.15 -7.30 22.74
N HIS A 144 -14.12 -6.70 23.41
CA HIS A 144 -14.77 -7.26 24.59
C HIS A 144 -16.09 -7.96 24.29
N ASP A 145 -16.58 -7.85 23.08
CA ASP A 145 -17.78 -8.55 22.64
C ASP A 145 -17.52 -10.05 22.45
N ASP A 146 -18.49 -10.87 22.85
CA ASP A 146 -18.45 -12.34 22.67
C ASP A 146 -18.77 -12.75 21.22
N GLU A 147 -19.46 -11.89 20.46
CA GLU A 147 -19.84 -12.08 19.07
C GLU A 147 -19.47 -10.83 18.24
N TYR A 148 -19.18 -11.04 16.97
CA TYR A 148 -18.93 -9.94 16.05
C TYR A 148 -20.19 -9.11 15.83
N LYS A 149 -20.05 -7.78 15.93
CA LYS A 149 -21.12 -6.80 15.68
C LYS A 149 -20.69 -5.82 14.59
N ASP A 150 -21.55 -5.62 13.61
CA ASP A 150 -21.27 -4.72 12.50
C ASP A 150 -21.43 -3.24 12.87
N ASP A 151 -22.37 -2.92 13.78
CA ASP A 151 -22.76 -1.54 14.06
C ASP A 151 -21.99 -0.90 15.22
N GLU A 152 -21.78 -1.64 16.31
CA GLU A 152 -21.13 -1.16 17.54
C GLU A 152 -20.31 -2.27 18.18
N ALA A 153 -19.06 -2.00 18.50
CA ALA A 153 -18.16 -2.92 19.19
C ALA A 153 -17.62 -2.27 20.47
N ASP A 154 -17.48 -3.06 21.51
CA ASP A 154 -16.86 -2.67 22.77
C ASP A 154 -15.35 -2.84 22.66
N ILE A 155 -14.67 -1.74 22.34
CA ILE A 155 -13.24 -1.72 22.02
C ILE A 155 -12.47 -1.03 23.14
N GLU A 156 -11.38 -1.65 23.54
CA GLU A 156 -10.42 -1.09 24.47
C GLU A 156 -9.05 -0.96 23.81
N ILE A 157 -8.52 0.26 23.81
CA ILE A 157 -7.13 0.53 23.47
C ILE A 157 -6.32 0.58 24.76
N ALA A 158 -5.22 -0.18 24.82
CA ALA A 158 -4.40 -0.26 26.02
C ALA A 158 -2.90 -0.14 25.68
N VAL A 159 -2.24 0.87 26.23
CA VAL A 159 -0.82 1.15 25.98
C VAL A 159 0.01 0.79 27.20
N PRO A 160 1.08 -0.02 27.06
CA PRO A 160 2.00 -0.34 28.16
C PRO A 160 2.60 0.90 28.80
N THR A 161 2.71 0.88 30.13
CA THR A 161 3.31 1.96 30.91
C THR A 161 4.11 1.41 32.10
N ASP A 162 5.20 2.09 32.46
CA ASP A 162 5.98 1.72 33.65
C ASP A 162 5.34 2.22 34.95
N THR A 163 4.53 3.26 34.87
CA THR A 163 3.94 3.95 36.02
C THR A 163 2.44 3.81 36.06
N MET A 164 1.89 3.72 37.29
CA MET A 164 0.44 3.84 37.50
C MET A 164 0.11 5.30 37.84
N GLY A 165 -0.92 5.82 37.19
CA GLY A 165 -1.43 7.16 37.42
C GLY A 165 -2.87 7.16 37.95
N GLU A 166 -3.45 8.34 38.06
CA GLU A 166 -4.87 8.49 38.40
C GLU A 166 -5.75 8.38 37.16
N ASN A 167 -6.92 7.72 37.33
CA ASN A 167 -7.91 7.62 36.26
C ASN A 167 -8.51 9.00 35.99
N LYS A 168 -8.53 9.41 34.74
CA LYS A 168 -9.01 10.73 34.35
C LYS A 168 -9.50 10.74 32.90
N ASP A 169 -10.58 11.51 32.65
CA ASP A 169 -11.10 11.79 31.28
C ASP A 169 -11.40 10.53 30.46
N GLY A 170 -11.89 9.45 31.10
CA GLY A 170 -12.15 8.17 30.45
C GLY A 170 -10.95 7.22 30.39
N PHE A 171 -9.73 7.71 30.66
CA PHE A 171 -8.54 6.89 30.72
C PHE A 171 -8.38 6.22 32.08
N ALA A 172 -8.03 4.94 32.07
CA ALA A 172 -7.86 4.13 33.28
C ALA A 172 -6.49 3.44 33.30
N TYR A 173 -5.80 3.55 34.44
CA TYR A 173 -4.59 2.77 34.69
C TYR A 173 -4.97 1.44 35.33
N LYS A 174 -4.55 0.35 34.71
CA LYS A 174 -4.84 -1.01 35.21
C LYS A 174 -3.73 -1.98 34.88
N ILE A 175 -3.87 -3.20 35.37
CA ILE A 175 -3.01 -4.33 35.00
C ILE A 175 -3.80 -5.20 34.02
N LEU A 176 -3.31 -5.37 32.79
CA LEU A 176 -3.76 -6.44 31.91
C LEU A 176 -3.28 -7.77 32.50
N PRO A 177 -4.18 -8.74 32.67
CA PRO A 177 -3.79 -10.03 33.24
C PRO A 177 -2.85 -10.79 32.32
N ALA A 178 -1.99 -11.62 32.91
CA ALA A 178 -1.19 -12.57 32.16
C ALA A 178 -2.07 -13.57 31.39
N ILE A 179 -1.55 -14.08 30.29
CA ILE A 179 -2.11 -15.22 29.56
C ILE A 179 -1.07 -16.34 29.66
N GLU A 180 -1.34 -17.38 30.45
CA GLU A 180 -0.41 -18.51 30.65
C GLU A 180 -0.19 -19.32 29.39
N LYS A 181 -1.18 -19.37 28.50
CA LYS A 181 -1.07 -19.99 27.18
C LYS A 181 -1.79 -19.11 26.16
N ALA A 182 -1.04 -18.45 25.32
CA ALA A 182 -1.55 -17.70 24.19
C ALA A 182 -1.09 -18.34 22.90
N ALA A 183 -2.02 -18.71 22.05
CA ALA A 183 -1.73 -18.96 20.64
C ALA A 183 -1.52 -17.60 19.98
N THR A 184 -0.38 -17.42 19.33
CA THR A 184 -0.02 -16.12 18.73
C THR A 184 0.35 -16.27 17.26
N ILE A 185 0.05 -15.25 16.47
CA ILE A 185 0.48 -15.15 15.08
C ILE A 185 0.77 -13.68 14.76
N ARG A 186 1.81 -13.44 13.98
CA ARG A 186 2.15 -12.11 13.48
C ARG A 186 1.71 -11.94 12.05
N PHE A 187 1.29 -10.74 11.71
CA PHE A 187 0.96 -10.35 10.35
C PHE A 187 1.29 -8.88 10.14
N SER A 188 1.54 -8.50 8.89
CA SER A 188 1.71 -7.10 8.49
C SER A 188 0.56 -6.65 7.60
N GLY A 189 0.22 -5.35 7.64
CA GLY A 189 -0.68 -4.72 6.68
C GLY A 189 -2.14 -4.61 7.11
N SER A 190 -3.05 -4.71 6.16
CA SER A 190 -4.45 -4.30 6.23
C SER A 190 -5.36 -5.26 7.00
N TYR A 191 -6.61 -4.83 7.17
CA TYR A 191 -7.71 -5.62 7.72
C TYR A 191 -7.93 -6.98 7.00
N GLU A 192 -7.64 -7.06 5.69
CA GLU A 192 -7.70 -8.33 4.95
C GLU A 192 -6.69 -9.36 5.50
N ASN A 193 -5.50 -8.90 5.89
CA ASN A 193 -4.48 -9.74 6.49
C ASN A 193 -4.84 -10.17 7.91
N TYR A 194 -5.58 -9.34 8.67
CA TYR A 194 -6.15 -9.73 9.96
C TYR A 194 -7.04 -10.98 9.82
N ASN A 195 -7.99 -10.97 8.90
CA ASN A 195 -8.88 -12.10 8.68
C ASN A 195 -8.12 -13.38 8.27
N ALA A 196 -7.16 -13.26 7.36
CA ALA A 196 -6.33 -14.38 6.94
C ALA A 196 -5.44 -14.91 8.08
N ALA A 197 -4.90 -14.04 8.93
CA ALA A 197 -4.13 -14.42 10.11
C ALA A 197 -5.00 -15.12 11.17
N MET A 198 -6.20 -14.61 11.41
CA MET A 198 -7.18 -15.22 12.31
C MET A 198 -7.60 -16.61 11.84
N GLU A 199 -7.90 -16.78 10.56
CA GLU A 199 -8.24 -18.08 9.98
C GLU A 199 -7.09 -19.09 10.17
N LYS A 200 -5.85 -18.68 9.84
CA LYS A 200 -4.66 -19.51 10.01
C LYS A 200 -4.43 -19.87 11.48
N LEU A 201 -4.61 -18.92 12.39
CA LEU A 201 -4.45 -19.12 13.83
C LEU A 201 -5.52 -20.08 14.40
N ALA A 202 -6.79 -19.90 14.00
CA ALA A 202 -7.89 -20.76 14.41
C ALA A 202 -7.67 -22.21 13.96
N LEU A 203 -7.27 -22.44 12.72
CA LEU A 203 -6.91 -23.76 12.18
C LEU A 203 -5.72 -24.37 12.93
N TRP A 204 -4.75 -23.55 13.33
CA TRP A 204 -3.61 -24.03 14.11
C TRP A 204 -4.02 -24.45 15.53
N ILE A 205 -4.87 -23.65 16.19
CA ILE A 205 -5.42 -23.95 17.53
C ILE A 205 -6.15 -25.30 17.51
N GLU A 206 -7.08 -25.49 16.55
CA GLU A 206 -7.84 -26.73 16.37
C GLU A 206 -6.91 -27.94 16.13
N LYS A 207 -5.97 -27.84 15.21
CA LYS A 207 -5.01 -28.93 14.90
C LYS A 207 -4.10 -29.28 16.07
N SER A 208 -3.79 -28.31 16.93
CA SER A 208 -2.94 -28.48 18.10
C SER A 208 -3.72 -29.00 19.34
N GLY A 209 -5.03 -29.18 19.23
CA GLY A 209 -5.88 -29.72 20.30
C GLY A 209 -6.18 -28.72 21.41
N TYR A 210 -6.04 -27.43 21.12
CA TYR A 210 -6.41 -26.36 22.05
C TYR A 210 -7.82 -25.83 21.76
N GLU A 211 -8.42 -25.21 22.75
CA GLU A 211 -9.69 -24.49 22.66
C GLU A 211 -9.52 -23.01 23.03
N PHE A 212 -10.31 -22.15 22.44
CA PHE A 212 -10.36 -20.72 22.79
C PHE A 212 -10.76 -20.54 24.26
N ASN A 213 -10.07 -19.66 24.99
CA ASN A 213 -10.29 -19.46 26.42
C ASN A 213 -10.15 -17.98 26.84
N GLY A 214 -10.85 -17.07 26.20
CA GLY A 214 -10.86 -15.67 26.61
C GLY A 214 -10.77 -14.68 25.44
N GLN A 215 -10.49 -13.43 25.76
CA GLN A 215 -10.53 -12.33 24.82
C GLN A 215 -9.29 -12.27 23.93
N ILE A 216 -9.51 -12.01 22.67
CA ILE A 216 -8.45 -11.82 21.67
C ILE A 216 -7.83 -10.44 21.88
N ARG A 217 -6.50 -10.37 21.83
CA ARG A 217 -5.73 -9.13 21.88
C ARG A 217 -4.93 -8.97 20.61
N GLY A 218 -5.06 -7.83 19.94
CA GLY A 218 -4.16 -7.41 18.86
C GLY A 218 -3.09 -6.49 19.41
N PHE A 219 -1.82 -6.85 19.34
CA PHE A 219 -0.70 -6.03 19.79
C PHE A 219 0.07 -5.46 18.59
N GLY A 220 0.11 -4.14 18.46
CA GLY A 220 0.98 -3.46 17.52
C GLY A 220 2.44 -3.59 17.93
N VAL A 221 3.20 -4.43 17.22
CA VAL A 221 4.62 -4.68 17.52
C VAL A 221 5.50 -3.57 16.96
N GLU A 222 5.13 -3.03 15.81
CA GLU A 222 5.90 -2.03 15.08
C GLU A 222 4.97 -1.10 14.28
N ILE A 223 5.19 0.20 14.32
CA ILE A 223 4.41 1.20 13.60
C ILE A 223 5.25 1.80 12.47
N PRO A 224 4.80 1.80 11.21
CA PRO A 224 3.61 1.09 10.70
C PRO A 224 3.94 -0.37 10.35
N GLY A 225 3.10 -1.30 10.73
CA GLY A 225 2.92 -2.47 9.94
C GLY A 225 3.06 -3.86 10.51
N LEU A 226 3.44 -4.12 11.76
CA LEU A 226 3.45 -5.49 12.31
C LEU A 226 2.52 -5.59 13.52
N THR A 227 1.53 -6.47 13.43
CA THR A 227 0.59 -6.78 14.53
C THR A 227 0.74 -8.23 14.95
N GLU A 228 0.66 -8.50 16.25
CA GLU A 228 0.60 -9.84 16.83
C GLU A 228 -0.78 -10.07 17.41
N LEU A 229 -1.50 -11.08 16.92
CA LEU A 229 -2.72 -11.57 17.55
C LEU A 229 -2.34 -12.50 18.70
N GLN A 230 -3.00 -12.35 19.83
CA GLN A 230 -2.80 -13.13 21.03
C GLN A 230 -4.16 -13.69 21.47
N VAL A 231 -4.31 -15.00 21.35
CA VAL A 231 -5.55 -15.72 21.65
C VAL A 231 -5.32 -16.63 22.85
N PRO A 232 -5.96 -16.37 24.02
CA PRO A 232 -5.89 -17.28 25.14
C PRO A 232 -6.43 -18.67 24.77
N VAL A 233 -5.73 -19.74 25.17
CA VAL A 233 -6.13 -21.13 24.88
C VAL A 233 -6.01 -22.02 26.12
N LYS A 234 -6.79 -23.09 26.19
CA LYS A 234 -6.76 -24.10 27.26
C LYS A 234 -6.66 -25.50 26.69
#